data_b8858f4736c16796d0be5f87363e6308
#
_entry.id   b8858f4736c16796d0be5f87363e6308
#
_cell.length_a   1.000
_cell.length_b   1.000
_cell.length_c   1.000
_cell.angle_alpha   90.00
_cell.angle_beta   90.00
_cell.angle_gamma   90.00
#
_symmetry.space_group_name_H-M   'P 1'
#
loop_
_entity.id
_entity.type
_entity.pdbx_description
1 polymer ?
#
loop_
_entity_poly.entity_id
_entity_poly.type
_entity_poly.pdbx_seq_one_letter_code
_entity_poly.pdbx_strand_id
1 'polypeptide(L)'
;LPERYRAAGAHVVDSKGAFSHQIDIVIFDRQYSPFIFNFKDQFIVPAESVYAVFETKQAINAQHVAYAADKVASVRALHRTSLPIPHAGGIYDPRPLPAIIGGLLTFESEWNPPLGQPLTDALAALDGQHRLDIGCVAAHGGFGCDTDGCSQAQVGVRAATRFLLDLISRLQASATVPMIDVGAYAAWLD
;
A
#
# COMPACT_ATOMS: atom_id res chain seq x y z
N LEU A 1 4.12 9.39 -10.75
CA LEU A 1 2.79 8.75 -10.70
C LEU A 1 1.81 9.55 -11.54
N PRO A 2 0.81 8.91 -12.20
CA PRO A 2 -0.29 9.61 -12.83
C PRO A 2 -1.01 10.54 -11.87
N GLU A 3 -1.60 11.65 -12.36
CA GLU A 3 -2.19 12.71 -11.52
C GLU A 3 -3.30 12.25 -10.57
N ARG A 4 -3.97 11.15 -10.90
CA ARG A 4 -4.96 10.52 -10.04
C ARG A 4 -4.40 10.08 -8.69
N TYR A 5 -3.12 9.71 -8.63
CA TYR A 5 -2.49 9.18 -7.43
C TYR A 5 -1.61 10.23 -6.76
N ARG A 6 -1.72 10.32 -5.45
CA ARG A 6 -0.83 11.10 -4.61
C ARG A 6 -0.04 10.16 -3.70
N ALA A 7 1.23 10.48 -3.47
CA ALA A 7 2.10 9.79 -2.52
C ALA A 7 2.49 10.78 -1.41
N ALA A 8 2.34 10.37 -0.15
CA ALA A 8 2.76 11.16 1.01
C ALA A 8 2.97 10.26 2.23
N GLY A 9 3.78 10.71 3.19
CA GLY A 9 3.79 10.16 4.54
C GLY A 9 2.45 10.46 5.23
N ALA A 10 1.81 9.43 5.82
CA ALA A 10 0.48 9.60 6.37
C ALA A 10 0.13 8.57 7.46
N HIS A 11 -0.87 8.88 8.25
CA HIS A 11 -1.69 7.91 8.94
C HIS A 11 -2.92 7.57 8.11
N VAL A 12 -3.35 6.32 8.17
CA VAL A 12 -4.61 5.90 7.56
C VAL A 12 -5.63 5.71 8.67
N VAL A 13 -6.85 6.17 8.45
CA VAL A 13 -7.94 6.12 9.43
C VAL A 13 -9.16 5.44 8.81
N ASP A 14 -9.93 4.73 9.62
CA ASP A 14 -11.22 4.18 9.22
C ASP A 14 -12.41 4.93 9.82
N SER A 15 -13.60 4.60 9.34
CA SER A 15 -14.86 5.19 9.81
C SER A 15 -15.25 4.81 11.25
N LYS A 16 -14.50 3.91 11.90
CA LYS A 16 -14.68 3.52 13.31
C LYS A 16 -13.69 4.23 14.24
N GLY A 17 -12.87 5.15 13.71
CA GLY A 17 -11.87 5.89 14.48
C GLY A 17 -10.57 5.12 14.75
N ALA A 18 -10.37 3.95 14.14
CA ALA A 18 -9.09 3.23 14.24
C ALA A 18 -8.05 3.84 13.29
N PHE A 19 -6.80 3.92 13.75
CA PHE A 19 -5.66 4.46 13.01
C PHE A 19 -4.64 3.36 12.71
N SER A 20 -4.04 3.43 11.54
CA SER A 20 -2.83 2.66 11.24
C SER A 20 -1.63 3.21 12.02
N HIS A 21 -0.54 2.48 12.00
CA HIS A 21 0.77 3.07 12.26
C HIS A 21 1.04 4.21 11.27
N GLN A 22 1.98 5.10 11.59
CA GLN A 22 2.49 6.07 10.62
C GLN A 22 3.19 5.32 9.48
N ILE A 23 2.82 5.61 8.25
CA ILE A 23 3.36 4.98 7.05
C ILE A 23 4.22 5.99 6.31
N ASP A 24 5.40 5.58 5.89
CA ASP A 24 6.35 6.46 5.20
C ASP A 24 5.82 6.92 3.84
N ILE A 25 5.20 6.01 3.07
CA ILE A 25 4.60 6.32 1.78
C ILE A 25 3.23 5.65 1.67
N VAL A 26 2.18 6.45 1.68
CA VAL A 26 0.82 6.05 1.32
C VAL A 26 0.52 6.56 -0.08
N ILE A 27 0.13 5.67 -0.99
CA ILE A 27 -0.38 6.03 -2.32
C ILE A 27 -1.89 5.96 -2.26
N PHE A 28 -2.54 7.10 -2.48
CA PHE A 28 -3.97 7.24 -2.34
C PHE A 28 -4.61 8.00 -3.50
N ASP A 29 -5.92 7.84 -3.63
CA ASP A 29 -6.70 8.53 -4.64
C ASP A 29 -6.79 10.02 -4.35
N ARG A 30 -6.48 10.84 -5.34
CA ARG A 30 -6.61 12.30 -5.26
C ARG A 30 -7.94 12.80 -5.82
N GLN A 31 -8.55 12.05 -6.71
CA GLN A 31 -9.68 12.51 -7.50
C GLN A 31 -11.03 12.20 -6.83
N TYR A 32 -11.15 11.03 -6.22
CA TYR A 32 -12.42 10.54 -5.65
C TYR A 32 -12.41 10.46 -4.12
N SER A 33 -11.33 10.89 -3.47
CA SER A 33 -11.31 11.01 -2.00
C SER A 33 -12.08 12.24 -1.58
N PRO A 34 -13.19 12.09 -0.84
CA PRO A 34 -14.04 13.23 -0.49
C PRO A 34 -13.37 14.17 0.51
N PHE A 35 -12.44 13.66 1.31
CA PHE A 35 -11.67 14.42 2.30
C PHE A 35 -10.30 13.80 2.55
N ILE A 36 -9.33 14.63 2.83
CA ILE A 36 -7.99 14.30 3.32
C ILE A 36 -7.66 15.38 4.33
N PHE A 37 -7.36 14.97 5.55
CA PHE A 37 -6.98 15.92 6.59
C PHE A 37 -5.48 16.15 6.60
N ASN A 38 -5.09 17.37 6.97
CA ASN A 38 -3.72 17.70 7.34
C ASN A 38 -3.71 18.17 8.80
N PHE A 39 -3.03 17.45 9.65
CA PHE A 39 -2.90 17.78 11.05
C PHE A 39 -1.42 17.75 11.44
N LYS A 40 -0.88 18.91 11.86
CA LYS A 40 0.52 19.07 12.25
C LYS A 40 1.49 18.54 11.17
N ASP A 41 1.27 18.96 9.92
CA ASP A 41 2.03 18.55 8.74
C ASP A 41 1.99 17.05 8.40
N GLN A 42 1.10 16.30 9.02
CA GLN A 42 0.84 14.89 8.69
C GLN A 42 -0.49 14.74 7.97
N PHE A 43 -0.49 13.96 6.91
CA PHE A 43 -1.72 13.59 6.24
C PHE A 43 -2.45 12.49 7.02
N ILE A 44 -3.76 12.62 7.10
CA ILE A 44 -4.68 11.59 7.58
C ILE A 44 -5.58 11.23 6.40
N VAL A 45 -5.49 9.99 5.95
CA VAL A 45 -6.12 9.49 4.73
C VAL A 45 -7.16 8.43 5.07
N PRO A 46 -8.40 8.51 4.54
CA PRO A 46 -9.39 7.46 4.70
C PRO A 46 -8.89 6.13 4.12
N ALA A 47 -9.16 5.02 4.81
CA ALA A 47 -8.69 3.70 4.41
C ALA A 47 -9.21 3.27 3.03
N GLU A 48 -10.41 3.71 2.65
CA GLU A 48 -11.00 3.46 1.34
C GLU A 48 -10.22 4.11 0.19
N SER A 49 -9.52 5.22 0.47
CA SER A 49 -8.78 5.97 -0.54
C SER A 49 -7.41 5.39 -0.85
N VAL A 50 -6.95 4.39 -0.09
CA VAL A 50 -5.58 3.86 -0.15
C VAL A 50 -5.47 2.77 -1.21
N TYR A 51 -4.48 2.90 -2.10
CA TYR A 51 -4.10 1.89 -3.10
C TYR A 51 -2.87 1.08 -2.68
N ALA A 52 -1.86 1.76 -2.13
CA ALA A 52 -0.61 1.11 -1.76
C ALA A 52 0.06 1.78 -0.56
N VAL A 53 0.82 1.02 0.19
CA VAL A 53 1.58 1.50 1.35
C VAL A 53 2.99 0.90 1.33
N PHE A 54 3.98 1.74 1.62
CA PHE A 54 5.37 1.32 1.65
C PHE A 54 6.06 1.84 2.90
N GLU A 55 6.89 1.00 3.48
CA GLU A 55 7.91 1.40 4.44
C GLU A 55 9.23 1.61 3.71
N THR A 56 10.07 2.51 4.23
CA THR A 56 11.38 2.81 3.68
C THR A 56 12.49 2.54 4.70
N LYS A 57 13.57 1.90 4.28
CA LYS A 57 14.75 1.64 5.12
C LYS A 57 16.02 1.80 4.31
N GLN A 58 17.15 2.03 4.97
CA GLN A 58 18.44 2.14 4.30
C GLN A 58 18.84 0.80 3.66
N ALA A 59 18.67 -0.30 4.35
CA ALA A 59 18.99 -1.63 3.86
C ALA A 59 17.86 -2.63 4.18
N ILE A 60 17.75 -3.67 3.35
CA ILE A 60 16.82 -4.77 3.61
C ILE A 60 17.50 -5.85 4.45
N ASN A 61 16.77 -6.32 5.46
CA ASN A 61 17.10 -7.48 6.31
C ASN A 61 15.80 -8.10 6.85
N ALA A 62 15.89 -9.22 7.56
CA ALA A 62 14.72 -9.92 8.08
C ALA A 62 13.87 -9.05 9.04
N GLN A 63 14.53 -8.26 9.90
CA GLN A 63 13.84 -7.37 10.84
C GLN A 63 13.07 -6.26 10.11
N HIS A 64 13.66 -5.67 9.08
CA HIS A 64 13.01 -4.62 8.29
C HIS A 64 11.87 -5.18 7.43
N VAL A 65 11.98 -6.42 6.94
CA VAL A 65 10.88 -7.12 6.26
C VAL A 65 9.70 -7.31 7.21
N ALA A 66 9.94 -7.86 8.42
CA ALA A 66 8.90 -8.04 9.42
C ALA A 66 8.27 -6.71 9.85
N TYR A 67 9.08 -5.68 10.09
CA TYR A 67 8.60 -4.35 10.45
C TYR A 67 7.71 -3.72 9.36
N ALA A 68 8.11 -3.82 8.10
CA ALA A 68 7.30 -3.35 6.98
C ALA A 68 5.98 -4.14 6.87
N ALA A 69 6.02 -5.44 7.11
CA ALA A 69 4.85 -6.31 7.13
C ALA A 69 3.84 -5.87 8.20
N ASP A 70 4.30 -5.57 9.42
CA ASP A 70 3.45 -5.05 10.50
C ASP A 70 2.80 -3.72 10.13
N LYS A 71 3.55 -2.82 9.49
CA LYS A 71 3.04 -1.54 8.99
C LYS A 71 1.94 -1.75 7.94
N VAL A 72 2.15 -2.63 6.97
CA VAL A 72 1.17 -2.98 5.95
C VAL A 72 -0.08 -3.59 6.58
N ALA A 73 0.09 -4.53 7.51
CA ALA A 73 -1.00 -5.17 8.22
C ALA A 73 -1.85 -4.17 9.00
N SER A 74 -1.23 -3.17 9.63
CA SER A 74 -1.95 -2.12 10.37
C SER A 74 -2.92 -1.32 9.49
N VAL A 75 -2.60 -1.15 8.20
CA VAL A 75 -3.50 -0.48 7.24
C VAL A 75 -4.58 -1.43 6.72
N ARG A 76 -4.21 -2.67 6.39
CA ARG A 76 -5.15 -3.67 5.87
C ARG A 76 -6.20 -4.11 6.89
N ALA A 77 -5.89 -4.00 8.18
CA ALA A 77 -6.83 -4.31 9.26
C ALA A 77 -7.94 -3.27 9.42
N LEU A 78 -7.79 -2.07 8.86
CA LEU A 78 -8.76 -1.01 8.98
C LEU A 78 -10.06 -1.36 8.24
N HIS A 79 -11.17 -0.95 8.84
CA HIS A 79 -12.49 -1.08 8.24
C HIS A 79 -12.60 -0.18 7.01
N ARG A 80 -13.14 -0.70 5.92
CA ARG A 80 -13.40 0.06 4.69
C ARG A 80 -14.86 -0.09 4.29
N THR A 81 -15.50 1.03 3.99
CA THR A 81 -16.87 1.08 3.52
C THR A 81 -16.95 0.98 1.99
N SER A 82 -18.08 0.54 1.46
CA SER A 82 -18.38 0.59 0.03
C SER A 82 -19.88 0.76 -0.12
N LEU A 83 -20.30 1.96 -0.49
CA LEU A 83 -21.72 2.26 -0.71
C LEU A 83 -22.15 1.94 -2.15
N PRO A 84 -23.45 1.66 -2.36
CA PRO A 84 -24.04 1.58 -3.68
C PRO A 84 -23.87 2.89 -4.43
N ILE A 85 -23.65 2.86 -5.75
CA ILE A 85 -23.38 4.04 -6.57
C ILE A 85 -24.63 4.38 -7.37
N PRO A 86 -25.31 5.51 -7.09
CA PRO A 86 -26.43 5.99 -7.90
C PRO A 86 -25.97 6.38 -9.32
N HIS A 87 -26.76 6.05 -10.33
CA HIS A 87 -26.56 6.47 -11.71
C HIS A 87 -27.90 6.72 -12.41
N ALA A 88 -27.90 7.29 -13.60
CA ALA A 88 -29.11 7.70 -14.32
C ALA A 88 -30.11 6.54 -14.59
N GLY A 89 -29.68 5.32 -14.62
CA GLY A 89 -30.51 4.11 -14.84
C GLY A 89 -30.84 3.32 -13.59
N GLY A 90 -30.43 3.75 -12.38
CA GLY A 90 -30.66 3.03 -11.13
C GLY A 90 -29.52 3.12 -10.13
N ILE A 91 -29.17 1.99 -9.51
CA ILE A 91 -28.12 1.91 -8.49
C ILE A 91 -27.23 0.71 -8.83
N TYR A 92 -25.92 0.92 -8.89
CA TYR A 92 -24.95 -0.16 -8.91
C TYR A 92 -24.71 -0.69 -7.51
N ASP A 93 -24.56 -1.99 -7.37
CA ASP A 93 -24.17 -2.62 -6.12
C ASP A 93 -22.82 -2.10 -5.62
N PRO A 94 -22.55 -2.18 -4.29
CA PRO A 94 -21.25 -1.83 -3.72
C PRO A 94 -20.12 -2.55 -4.44
N ARG A 95 -19.08 -1.84 -4.80
CA ARG A 95 -17.91 -2.44 -5.44
C ARG A 95 -17.11 -3.28 -4.44
N PRO A 96 -16.54 -4.42 -4.86
CA PRO A 96 -15.56 -5.13 -4.06
C PRO A 96 -14.41 -4.19 -3.69
N LEU A 97 -13.95 -4.29 -2.45
CA LEU A 97 -12.81 -3.51 -1.98
C LEU A 97 -11.52 -4.02 -2.62
N PRO A 98 -10.76 -3.18 -3.35
CA PRO A 98 -9.49 -3.61 -3.91
C PRO A 98 -8.49 -3.95 -2.80
N ALA A 99 -7.61 -4.92 -3.04
CA ALA A 99 -6.52 -5.20 -2.14
C ALA A 99 -5.57 -4.00 -2.05
N ILE A 100 -5.11 -3.66 -0.84
CA ILE A 100 -4.09 -2.63 -0.64
C ILE A 100 -2.73 -3.28 -0.90
N ILE A 101 -1.98 -2.73 -1.85
CA ILE A 101 -0.63 -3.18 -2.17
C ILE A 101 0.31 -2.78 -1.02
N GLY A 102 1.05 -3.75 -0.48
CA GLY A 102 2.03 -3.53 0.57
C GLY A 102 3.45 -3.75 0.09
N GLY A 103 4.40 -2.95 0.57
CA GLY A 103 5.77 -3.13 0.14
C GLY A 103 6.86 -2.48 1.00
N LEU A 104 8.11 -2.77 0.62
CA LEU A 104 9.31 -2.26 1.27
C LEU A 104 10.26 -1.69 0.22
N LEU A 105 10.75 -0.47 0.46
CA LEU A 105 11.73 0.21 -0.36
C LEU A 105 13.03 0.39 0.41
N THR A 106 14.14 -0.07 -0.18
CA THR A 106 15.46 0.10 0.45
C THR A 106 16.48 0.53 -0.60
N PHE A 107 17.58 1.10 -0.13
CA PHE A 107 18.70 1.41 -1.01
C PHE A 107 19.63 0.20 -1.16
N GLU A 108 20.02 -0.44 -0.06
CA GLU A 108 20.98 -1.53 0.03
C GLU A 108 20.39 -2.81 0.61
N SER A 109 21.21 -3.87 0.66
CA SER A 109 20.89 -5.13 1.30
C SER A 109 21.99 -5.52 2.28
N GLU A 110 21.59 -6.06 3.44
CA GLU A 110 22.50 -6.69 4.41
C GLU A 110 22.78 -8.16 4.07
N TRP A 111 22.09 -8.71 3.08
CA TRP A 111 22.28 -10.09 2.65
C TRP A 111 23.27 -10.22 1.49
N ASN A 112 23.95 -11.36 1.41
CA ASN A 112 24.83 -11.72 0.31
C ASN A 112 24.48 -13.16 -0.16
N PRO A 113 23.97 -13.37 -1.39
CA PRO A 113 23.62 -12.31 -2.36
C PRO A 113 22.43 -11.45 -1.93
N PRO A 114 22.36 -10.18 -2.41
CA PRO A 114 21.36 -9.20 -1.94
C PRO A 114 19.91 -9.61 -2.09
N LEU A 115 19.59 -10.35 -3.16
CA LEU A 115 18.23 -10.84 -3.45
C LEU A 115 18.24 -12.38 -3.45
N GLY A 116 18.95 -13.00 -2.49
CA GLY A 116 19.11 -14.45 -2.41
C GLY A 116 18.05 -15.14 -1.57
N GLN A 117 18.36 -16.39 -1.19
CA GLN A 117 17.48 -17.24 -0.40
C GLN A 117 16.99 -16.59 0.91
N PRO A 118 17.82 -15.83 1.68
CA PRO A 118 17.35 -15.19 2.91
C PRO A 118 16.17 -14.22 2.67
N LEU A 119 16.14 -13.49 1.54
CA LEU A 119 14.99 -12.66 1.19
C LEU A 119 13.78 -13.53 0.87
N THR A 120 13.97 -14.60 0.08
CA THR A 120 12.87 -15.52 -0.26
C THR A 120 12.24 -16.11 1.01
N ASP A 121 13.05 -16.55 1.94
CA ASP A 121 12.60 -17.16 3.21
C ASP A 121 11.87 -16.12 4.08
N ALA A 122 12.39 -14.90 4.16
CA ALA A 122 11.77 -13.82 4.91
C ALA A 122 10.39 -13.42 4.32
N LEU A 123 10.26 -13.37 2.99
CA LEU A 123 8.99 -13.09 2.32
C LEU A 123 8.00 -14.26 2.46
N ALA A 124 8.48 -15.51 2.34
CA ALA A 124 7.65 -16.70 2.48
C ALA A 124 7.11 -16.92 3.91
N ALA A 125 7.77 -16.36 4.91
CA ALA A 125 7.30 -16.38 6.30
C ALA A 125 6.12 -15.43 6.56
N LEU A 126 5.81 -14.52 5.63
CA LEU A 126 4.71 -13.57 5.74
C LEU A 126 3.42 -14.17 5.19
N ASP A 127 2.33 -14.00 5.92
CA ASP A 127 1.01 -14.49 5.52
C ASP A 127 -0.08 -13.42 5.64
N GLY A 128 -1.22 -13.69 5.03
CA GLY A 128 -2.43 -12.89 5.18
C GLY A 128 -2.20 -11.39 4.97
N GLN A 129 -2.51 -10.60 5.98
CA GLN A 129 -2.41 -9.15 5.94
C GLN A 129 -0.98 -8.63 6.00
N HIS A 130 -0.02 -9.44 6.49
CA HIS A 130 1.41 -9.08 6.61
C HIS A 130 2.18 -9.23 5.29
N ARG A 131 1.61 -9.87 4.29
CA ARG A 131 2.27 -10.12 3.01
C ARG A 131 2.74 -8.80 2.36
N LEU A 132 3.99 -8.81 1.87
CA LEU A 132 4.53 -7.76 1.01
C LEU A 132 4.37 -8.19 -0.45
N ASP A 133 3.72 -7.34 -1.27
CA ASP A 133 3.39 -7.67 -2.67
C ASP A 133 4.49 -7.26 -3.63
N ILE A 134 5.26 -6.20 -3.28
CA ILE A 134 6.26 -5.63 -4.16
C ILE A 134 7.32 -4.90 -3.33
N GLY A 135 8.56 -4.92 -3.79
CA GLY A 135 9.62 -4.13 -3.16
C GLY A 135 10.78 -3.83 -4.07
N CYS A 136 11.57 -2.86 -3.65
CA CYS A 136 12.76 -2.41 -4.39
C CYS A 136 13.95 -2.30 -3.45
N VAL A 137 15.06 -2.92 -3.85
CA VAL A 137 16.40 -2.68 -3.32
C VAL A 137 17.16 -1.93 -4.40
N ALA A 138 17.22 -0.60 -4.30
CA ALA A 138 17.54 0.29 -5.42
C ALA A 138 18.92 -0.01 -6.06
N ALA A 139 19.90 -0.44 -5.26
CA ALA A 139 21.23 -0.80 -5.76
C ALA A 139 21.27 -2.16 -6.49
N HIS A 140 20.28 -3.04 -6.27
CA HIS A 140 20.40 -4.44 -6.69
C HIS A 140 19.26 -4.93 -7.58
N GLY A 141 18.01 -4.57 -7.28
CA GLY A 141 16.85 -5.06 -8.02
C GLY A 141 15.56 -4.93 -7.22
N GLY A 142 14.64 -5.87 -7.38
CA GLY A 142 13.36 -5.86 -6.67
C GLY A 142 12.75 -7.25 -6.55
N PHE A 143 11.65 -7.31 -5.83
CA PHE A 143 10.82 -8.51 -5.72
C PHE A 143 9.35 -8.17 -5.97
N GLY A 144 8.61 -9.15 -6.43
CA GLY A 144 7.17 -9.10 -6.56
C GLY A 144 6.58 -10.41 -6.09
N CYS A 145 5.51 -10.36 -5.32
CA CYS A 145 4.79 -11.52 -4.83
C CYS A 145 3.34 -11.50 -5.35
N ASP A 146 2.85 -12.66 -5.76
CA ASP A 146 1.47 -12.91 -6.17
C ASP A 146 0.93 -14.17 -5.49
N THR A 147 -0.19 -14.68 -5.95
CA THR A 147 -0.80 -15.91 -5.39
C THR A 147 0.04 -17.16 -5.58
N ASP A 148 0.91 -17.16 -6.59
CA ASP A 148 1.73 -18.32 -6.99
C ASP A 148 3.11 -18.32 -6.31
N GLY A 149 3.48 -17.19 -5.64
CA GLY A 149 4.72 -17.06 -4.90
C GLY A 149 5.43 -15.72 -5.10
N CYS A 150 6.68 -15.65 -4.67
CA CYS A 150 7.51 -14.46 -4.82
C CYS A 150 8.58 -14.66 -5.90
N SER A 151 8.67 -13.72 -6.82
CA SER A 151 9.72 -13.63 -7.83
C SER A 151 10.68 -12.50 -7.54
N GLN A 152 11.95 -12.67 -7.91
CA GLN A 152 12.99 -11.67 -7.71
C GLN A 152 13.61 -11.32 -9.05
N ALA A 153 13.91 -10.06 -9.25
CA ALA A 153 14.60 -9.58 -10.45
C ALA A 153 15.82 -8.75 -10.07
N GLN A 154 16.99 -9.28 -10.40
CA GLN A 154 18.25 -8.52 -10.33
C GLN A 154 18.35 -7.64 -11.58
N VAL A 155 18.22 -6.34 -11.44
CA VAL A 155 18.14 -5.40 -12.57
C VAL A 155 19.23 -4.33 -12.50
N GLY A 156 20.06 -4.33 -11.46
CA GLY A 156 21.14 -3.35 -11.27
C GLY A 156 20.64 -1.92 -11.32
N VAL A 157 21.31 -1.07 -12.08
CA VAL A 157 21.07 0.38 -12.16
C VAL A 157 19.66 0.81 -12.62
N ARG A 158 18.78 -0.10 -13.01
CA ARG A 158 17.41 0.19 -13.45
C ARG A 158 16.35 -0.32 -12.46
N ALA A 159 16.76 -0.77 -11.28
CA ALA A 159 15.86 -1.35 -10.29
C ALA A 159 14.68 -0.43 -9.94
N ALA A 160 14.96 0.82 -9.60
CA ALA A 160 13.93 1.80 -9.25
C ALA A 160 12.96 2.12 -10.41
N THR A 161 13.49 2.21 -11.64
CA THR A 161 12.65 2.43 -12.84
C THR A 161 11.72 1.26 -13.08
N ARG A 162 12.25 0.03 -13.01
CA ARG A 162 11.44 -1.18 -13.18
C ARG A 162 10.37 -1.30 -12.11
N PHE A 163 10.73 -1.07 -10.84
CA PHE A 163 9.79 -1.01 -9.73
C PHE A 163 8.65 0.00 -10.00
N LEU A 164 9.00 1.23 -10.44
CA LEU A 164 8.00 2.26 -10.72
C LEU A 164 7.03 1.83 -11.82
N LEU A 165 7.51 1.21 -12.89
CA LEU A 165 6.66 0.73 -13.99
C LEU A 165 5.76 -0.43 -13.54
N ASP A 166 6.27 -1.37 -12.74
CA ASP A 166 5.48 -2.47 -12.18
C ASP A 166 4.42 -1.94 -11.21
N LEU A 167 4.78 -1.01 -10.34
CA LEU A 167 3.84 -0.33 -9.45
C LEU A 167 2.72 0.38 -10.24
N ILE A 168 3.06 1.13 -11.29
CA ILE A 168 2.06 1.80 -12.14
C ILE A 168 1.14 0.78 -12.79
N SER A 169 1.67 -0.34 -13.29
CA SER A 169 0.88 -1.42 -13.88
C SER A 169 -0.11 -2.00 -12.87
N ARG A 170 0.32 -2.28 -11.63
CA ARG A 170 -0.55 -2.78 -10.56
C ARG A 170 -1.61 -1.75 -10.17
N LEU A 171 -1.25 -0.47 -10.09
CA LEU A 171 -2.22 0.60 -9.82
C LEU A 171 -3.25 0.75 -10.94
N GLN A 172 -2.88 0.58 -12.19
CA GLN A 172 -3.81 0.59 -13.32
C GLN A 172 -4.77 -0.60 -13.30
N ALA A 173 -4.30 -1.77 -12.86
CA ALA A 173 -5.11 -2.97 -12.70
C ALA A 173 -6.06 -2.89 -11.49
N SER A 174 -5.76 -2.02 -10.52
CA SER A 174 -6.62 -1.79 -9.36
C SER A 174 -7.89 -1.06 -9.78
N ALA A 175 -9.04 -1.47 -9.24
CA ALA A 175 -10.30 -0.75 -9.43
C ALA A 175 -10.21 0.68 -8.88
N THR A 176 -11.17 1.53 -9.24
CA THR A 176 -11.33 2.83 -8.57
C THR A 176 -11.69 2.62 -7.10
N VAL A 177 -11.35 3.60 -6.25
CA VAL A 177 -11.79 3.61 -4.85
C VAL A 177 -13.30 3.41 -4.74
N PRO A 178 -13.79 2.72 -3.70
CA PRO A 178 -15.21 2.55 -3.46
C PRO A 178 -15.88 3.89 -3.15
N MET A 179 -17.20 3.95 -3.20
CA MET A 179 -17.94 5.07 -2.68
C MET A 179 -17.89 5.05 -1.15
N ILE A 180 -17.25 6.04 -0.56
CA ILE A 180 -16.99 6.14 0.88
C ILE A 180 -18.26 6.55 1.61
N ASP A 181 -18.55 5.93 2.74
CA ASP A 181 -19.58 6.38 3.67
C ASP A 181 -19.06 7.56 4.51
N VAL A 182 -19.25 8.77 4.01
CA VAL A 182 -18.86 10.01 4.72
C VAL A 182 -19.65 10.19 6.01
N GLY A 183 -20.91 9.72 6.05
CA GLY A 183 -21.74 9.78 7.26
C GLY A 183 -21.17 8.94 8.41
N ALA A 184 -20.62 7.77 8.09
CA ALA A 184 -19.95 6.94 9.10
C ALA A 184 -18.70 7.61 9.69
N TYR A 185 -17.98 8.41 8.89
CA TYR A 185 -16.85 9.22 9.41
C TYR A 185 -17.32 10.40 10.27
N ALA A 186 -18.42 11.03 9.93
CA ALA A 186 -18.97 12.11 10.75
C ALA A 186 -19.43 11.61 12.13
N ALA A 187 -19.95 10.40 12.21
CA ALA A 187 -20.48 9.83 13.44
C ALA A 187 -19.44 9.56 14.54
N TRP A 188 -18.16 9.40 14.21
CA TRP A 188 -17.13 9.21 15.25
C TRP A 188 -16.46 10.51 15.71
N LEU A 189 -16.88 11.65 15.16
CA LEU A 189 -16.44 12.97 15.62
C LEU A 189 -17.33 13.52 16.74
N ASP A 190 -18.50 12.93 16.96
CA ASP A 190 -19.45 13.25 18.03
C ASP A 190 -19.02 12.58 19.35
#